data_ebf1767ba5af67b0d27b01004080fcb9
#
_entry.id   ebf1767ba5af67b0d27b01004080fcb9
#
_cell.length_a   1.000
_cell.length_b   1.000
_cell.length_c   1.000
_cell.angle_alpha   90.00
_cell.angle_beta   90.00
_cell.angle_gamma   90.00
#
_symmetry.space_group_name_H-M   'P 1'
#
loop_
_entity.id
_entity.type
_entity.pdbx_description
1 polymer ?
#
loop_
_entity_poly.entity_id
_entity_poly.type
_entity_poly.pdbx_seq_one_letter_code
_entity_poly.pdbx_strand_id
1 'polypeptide(L)'
;MKKTSHTLPNDKISVSVSKVIHRLSAGGHRAYLVGGGVRDILLNRNPKDFDVATDAHPEQIKNLFRNSREVGRRFRIVHIRFGREIIEVSTFRKQPSDTSAKNSGPVMDDNAYGSFEEDVMRRDFTINALYYDLINDEIIDLVGGITDLENNAIRIIGDPVKRFREDPVRMLRAIRFKAKLGFNLADDISKEIHRSG
;
A
#
# COMPACT_ATOMS: atom_id res chain seq x y z
N MET A 1 -16.58 -2.13 -8.40
CA MET A 1 -15.44 -2.95 -7.94
C MET A 1 -15.06 -3.87 -9.08
N LYS A 2 -13.96 -3.65 -9.78
CA LYS A 2 -13.45 -4.65 -10.73
C LYS A 2 -12.65 -5.66 -9.91
N LYS A 3 -13.22 -6.82 -9.66
CA LYS A 3 -12.53 -8.01 -9.22
C LYS A 3 -12.00 -8.69 -10.47
N THR A 4 -10.71 -8.85 -10.57
CA THR A 4 -10.10 -9.61 -11.66
C THR A 4 -9.70 -10.98 -11.15
N SER A 5 -9.97 -12.01 -11.93
CA SER A 5 -9.61 -13.40 -11.63
C SER A 5 -8.10 -13.69 -11.75
N HIS A 6 -7.25 -12.68 -11.51
CA HIS A 6 -5.82 -12.90 -11.44
C HIS A 6 -5.49 -13.46 -10.07
N THR A 7 -5.00 -14.69 -10.04
CA THR A 7 -4.47 -15.33 -8.84
C THR A 7 -2.96 -15.09 -8.75
N LEU A 8 -2.44 -14.98 -7.54
CA LEU A 8 -0.99 -14.94 -7.35
C LEU A 8 -0.45 -16.35 -7.09
N PRO A 9 0.73 -16.70 -7.62
CA PRO A 9 1.36 -17.97 -7.29
C PRO A 9 1.68 -18.03 -5.78
N ASN A 10 1.06 -18.96 -5.08
CA ASN A 10 1.16 -19.13 -3.64
C ASN A 10 2.59 -19.42 -3.15
N ASP A 11 3.44 -20.01 -3.98
CA ASP A 11 4.85 -20.31 -3.70
C ASP A 11 5.70 -19.02 -3.57
N LYS A 12 5.23 -17.88 -4.09
CA LYS A 12 5.90 -16.57 -3.96
C LYS A 12 5.47 -15.78 -2.74
N ILE A 13 4.44 -16.23 -2.03
CA ILE A 13 3.94 -15.58 -0.82
C ILE A 13 4.56 -16.27 0.39
N SER A 14 5.21 -15.49 1.25
CA SER A 14 5.81 -16.01 2.47
C SER A 14 4.77 -16.70 3.36
N VAL A 15 5.15 -17.83 3.94
CA VAL A 15 4.32 -18.57 4.91
C VAL A 15 3.97 -17.67 6.11
N SER A 16 4.85 -16.75 6.48
CA SER A 16 4.59 -15.80 7.58
C SER A 16 3.47 -14.83 7.22
N VAL A 17 3.43 -14.33 5.98
CA VAL A 17 2.35 -13.48 5.46
C VAL A 17 1.01 -14.21 5.52
N SER A 18 0.99 -15.45 5.02
CA SER A 18 -0.22 -16.28 5.05
C SER A 18 -0.73 -16.47 6.49
N LYS A 19 0.17 -16.75 7.44
CA LYS A 19 -0.19 -16.87 8.87
C LYS A 19 -0.77 -15.56 9.44
N VAL A 20 -0.22 -14.41 9.05
CA VAL A 20 -0.71 -13.09 9.48
C VAL A 20 -2.11 -12.85 8.95
N ILE A 21 -2.32 -13.02 7.65
CA ILE A 21 -3.62 -12.77 7.02
C ILE A 21 -4.69 -13.71 7.59
N HIS A 22 -4.42 -15.03 7.68
CA HIS A 22 -5.37 -15.98 8.24
C HIS A 22 -5.71 -15.69 9.69
N ARG A 23 -4.74 -15.25 10.51
CA ARG A 23 -4.99 -14.94 11.93
C ARG A 23 -5.79 -13.67 12.10
N LEU A 24 -5.56 -12.64 11.28
CA LEU A 24 -6.38 -11.42 11.26
C LEU A 24 -7.81 -11.76 10.82
N SER A 25 -7.97 -12.56 9.77
CA SER A 25 -9.28 -13.01 9.29
C SER A 25 -10.03 -13.84 10.35
N ALA A 26 -9.37 -14.77 11.03
CA ALA A 26 -9.95 -15.54 12.13
C ALA A 26 -10.34 -14.65 13.33
N GLY A 27 -9.68 -13.50 13.50
CA GLY A 27 -10.04 -12.46 14.48
C GLY A 27 -11.20 -11.56 14.04
N GLY A 28 -11.82 -11.83 12.88
CA GLY A 28 -12.96 -11.06 12.34
C GLY A 28 -12.55 -9.81 11.54
N HIS A 29 -11.28 -9.72 11.15
CA HIS A 29 -10.74 -8.57 10.43
C HIS A 29 -10.48 -8.87 8.95
N ARG A 30 -10.72 -7.89 8.08
CA ARG A 30 -10.28 -7.94 6.69
C ARG A 30 -8.76 -7.71 6.66
N ALA A 31 -8.04 -8.51 5.87
CA ALA A 31 -6.60 -8.36 5.72
C ALA A 31 -6.17 -8.75 4.31
N TYR A 32 -5.34 -7.92 3.71
CA TYR A 32 -4.89 -8.05 2.32
C TYR A 32 -3.38 -7.88 2.23
N LEU A 33 -2.72 -8.70 1.41
CA LEU A 33 -1.38 -8.39 0.95
C LEU A 33 -1.45 -7.17 0.02
N VAL A 34 -0.51 -6.22 0.09
CA VAL A 34 -0.64 -4.98 -0.65
C VAL A 34 0.71 -4.41 -1.14
N GLY A 35 0.64 -3.51 -2.07
CA GLY A 35 1.77 -2.66 -2.43
C GLY A 35 2.83 -3.34 -3.28
N GLY A 36 4.09 -3.09 -2.93
CA GLY A 36 5.24 -3.58 -3.69
C GLY A 36 5.31 -5.09 -3.82
N GLY A 37 4.87 -5.83 -2.82
CA GLY A 37 4.84 -7.29 -2.82
C GLY A 37 3.93 -7.85 -3.92
N VAL A 38 2.68 -7.37 -3.99
CA VAL A 38 1.72 -7.77 -5.03
C VAL A 38 2.24 -7.43 -6.42
N ARG A 39 2.69 -6.18 -6.61
CA ARG A 39 3.27 -5.72 -7.88
C ARG A 39 4.45 -6.60 -8.32
N ASP A 40 5.39 -6.85 -7.44
CA ASP A 40 6.62 -7.57 -7.79
C ASP A 40 6.31 -9.03 -8.15
N ILE A 41 5.34 -9.69 -7.48
CA ILE A 41 4.87 -11.04 -7.84
C ILE A 41 4.22 -11.04 -9.23
N LEU A 42 3.34 -10.06 -9.53
CA LEU A 42 2.72 -9.93 -10.86
C LEU A 42 3.74 -9.72 -11.97
N LEU A 43 4.84 -9.02 -11.68
CA LEU A 43 5.98 -8.87 -12.59
C LEU A 43 6.92 -10.07 -12.60
N ASN A 44 6.51 -11.19 -12.03
CA ASN A 44 7.32 -12.41 -11.89
C ASN A 44 8.65 -12.20 -11.15
N ARG A 45 8.71 -11.21 -10.25
CA ARG A 45 9.87 -10.92 -9.39
C ARG A 45 9.65 -11.52 -8.00
N ASN A 46 10.73 -11.72 -7.25
CA ASN A 46 10.63 -12.13 -5.85
C ASN A 46 10.57 -10.88 -4.96
N PRO A 47 9.49 -10.67 -4.18
CA PRO A 47 9.41 -9.57 -3.24
C PRO A 47 10.50 -9.69 -2.17
N LYS A 48 11.04 -8.53 -1.76
CA LYS A 48 11.96 -8.46 -0.60
C LYS A 48 11.21 -8.36 0.71
N ASP A 49 10.12 -7.58 0.69
CA ASP A 49 9.33 -7.23 1.86
C ASP A 49 7.85 -7.43 1.54
N PHE A 50 7.07 -7.72 2.56
CA PHE A 50 5.63 -7.90 2.46
C PHE A 50 4.89 -6.98 3.40
N ASP A 51 3.92 -6.24 2.82
CA ASP A 51 3.04 -5.34 3.54
C ASP A 51 1.62 -5.92 3.58
N VAL A 52 1.00 -5.88 4.76
CA VAL A 52 -0.40 -6.26 4.96
C VAL A 52 -1.19 -5.01 5.36
N ALA A 53 -2.33 -4.80 4.72
CA ALA A 53 -3.29 -3.78 5.10
C ALA A 53 -4.56 -4.43 5.67
N THR A 54 -5.10 -3.87 6.76
CA THR A 54 -6.23 -4.45 7.49
C THR A 54 -7.15 -3.36 8.06
N ASP A 55 -8.39 -3.70 8.40
CA ASP A 55 -9.28 -2.85 9.21
C ASP A 55 -9.01 -2.98 10.72
N ALA A 56 -8.18 -3.94 11.15
CA ALA A 56 -7.79 -4.05 12.54
C ALA A 56 -6.95 -2.84 12.98
N HIS A 57 -7.28 -2.26 14.13
CA HIS A 57 -6.47 -1.22 14.76
C HIS A 57 -5.19 -1.79 15.40
N PRO A 58 -4.13 -0.98 15.61
CA PRO A 58 -2.86 -1.46 16.14
C PRO A 58 -2.98 -2.28 17.44
N GLU A 59 -3.90 -1.89 18.32
CA GLU A 59 -4.14 -2.59 19.58
C GLU A 59 -4.77 -3.97 19.39
N GLN A 60 -5.70 -4.09 18.42
CA GLN A 60 -6.30 -5.36 18.04
C GLN A 60 -5.26 -6.29 17.42
N ILE A 61 -4.37 -5.75 16.55
CA ILE A 61 -3.26 -6.51 15.98
C ILE A 61 -2.33 -7.01 17.09
N LYS A 62 -1.97 -6.16 18.05
CA LYS A 62 -1.11 -6.53 19.20
C LYS A 62 -1.75 -7.62 20.08
N ASN A 63 -3.06 -7.58 20.25
CA ASN A 63 -3.78 -8.62 20.99
C ASN A 63 -3.77 -9.98 20.26
N LEU A 64 -3.82 -9.97 18.92
CA LEU A 64 -3.71 -11.17 18.12
C LEU A 64 -2.28 -11.71 18.03
N PHE A 65 -1.26 -10.85 18.07
CA PHE A 65 0.14 -11.24 17.87
C PHE A 65 1.05 -10.80 19.00
N ARG A 66 1.41 -11.73 19.88
CA ARG A 66 2.36 -11.46 20.99
C ARG A 66 3.77 -11.08 20.55
N ASN A 67 4.17 -11.50 19.33
CA ASN A 67 5.45 -11.22 18.69
C ASN A 67 5.41 -9.93 17.83
N SER A 68 4.54 -8.99 18.18
CA SER A 68 4.36 -7.74 17.45
C SER A 68 4.89 -6.54 18.22
N ARG A 69 5.28 -5.50 17.46
CA ARG A 69 5.70 -4.21 18.00
C ARG A 69 5.16 -3.08 17.12
N GLU A 70 4.52 -2.10 17.73
CA GLU A 70 4.13 -0.86 17.07
C GLU A 70 5.36 0.01 16.82
N VAL A 71 5.49 0.53 15.59
CA VAL A 71 6.58 1.41 15.14
C VAL A 71 6.03 2.60 14.36
N GLY A 72 6.84 3.68 14.32
CA GLY A 72 6.49 4.92 13.62
C GLY A 72 5.72 5.89 14.53
N ARG A 73 6.15 7.17 14.49
CA ARG A 73 5.47 8.26 15.20
C ARG A 73 4.38 8.90 14.33
N ARG A 74 4.72 9.16 13.08
CA ARG A 74 3.83 9.78 12.09
C ARG A 74 2.87 8.76 11.47
N PHE A 75 3.39 7.58 11.15
CA PHE A 75 2.64 6.49 10.54
C PHE A 75 2.77 5.26 11.43
N ARG A 76 1.75 4.98 12.24
CA ARG A 76 1.75 3.82 13.11
C ARG A 76 1.54 2.56 12.28
N ILE A 77 2.52 1.69 12.27
CA ILE A 77 2.46 0.35 11.68
C ILE A 77 2.85 -0.67 12.73
N VAL A 78 2.38 -1.89 12.57
CA VAL A 78 2.72 -2.99 13.48
C VAL A 78 3.64 -3.96 12.75
N HIS A 79 4.85 -4.11 13.27
CA HIS A 79 5.80 -5.13 12.83
C HIS A 79 5.49 -6.43 13.55
N ILE A 80 5.23 -7.51 12.81
CA ILE A 80 5.07 -8.86 13.34
C ILE A 80 6.31 -9.66 12.93
N ARG A 81 7.04 -10.20 13.93
CA ARG A 81 8.33 -10.84 13.70
C ARG A 81 8.22 -12.36 13.67
N PHE A 82 8.74 -12.99 12.62
CA PHE A 82 8.90 -14.42 12.46
C PHE A 82 10.40 -14.75 12.25
N GLY A 83 11.11 -14.97 13.33
CA GLY A 83 12.57 -15.13 13.28
C GLY A 83 13.27 -13.89 12.73
N ARG A 84 13.82 -13.98 11.50
CA ARG A 84 14.46 -12.86 10.80
C ARG A 84 13.49 -12.08 9.91
N GLU A 85 12.34 -12.65 9.58
CA GLU A 85 11.34 -12.01 8.74
C GLU A 85 10.46 -11.07 9.57
N ILE A 86 10.15 -9.91 9.02
CA ILE A 86 9.24 -8.93 9.61
C ILE A 86 8.13 -8.68 8.59
N ILE A 87 6.89 -8.85 9.03
CA ILE A 87 5.71 -8.49 8.25
C ILE A 87 5.19 -7.16 8.78
N GLU A 88 5.10 -6.17 7.89
CA GLU A 88 4.54 -4.86 8.21
C GLU A 88 3.02 -4.89 8.06
N VAL A 89 2.30 -4.56 9.13
CA VAL A 89 0.84 -4.52 9.13
C VAL A 89 0.37 -3.09 9.40
N SER A 90 -0.38 -2.54 8.46
CA SER A 90 -0.97 -1.20 8.56
C SER A 90 -2.48 -1.25 8.62
N THR A 91 -3.08 -0.44 9.49
CA THR A 91 -4.53 -0.23 9.50
C THR A 91 -4.92 0.63 8.29
N PHE A 92 -6.09 0.38 7.67
CA PHE A 92 -6.62 1.23 6.60
C PHE A 92 -6.72 2.68 7.07
N ARG A 93 -6.31 3.61 6.21
CA ARG A 93 -6.26 5.05 6.52
C ARG A 93 -7.03 5.84 5.50
N LYS A 94 -7.56 6.96 5.92
CA LYS A 94 -8.08 7.99 5.04
C LYS A 94 -7.05 9.09 4.78
N GLN A 95 -7.29 9.86 3.74
CA GLN A 95 -6.50 11.06 3.47
C GLN A 95 -6.76 12.11 4.55
N PRO A 96 -5.72 12.79 5.08
CA PRO A 96 -5.95 13.92 5.98
C PRO A 96 -6.89 14.94 5.34
N SER A 97 -7.91 15.40 6.05
CA SER A 97 -8.78 16.47 5.55
C SER A 97 -8.05 17.82 5.61
N ASP A 98 -8.29 18.70 4.63
CA ASP A 98 -7.70 20.06 4.58
C ASP A 98 -7.96 20.89 5.86
N THR A 99 -8.98 20.53 6.63
CA THR A 99 -9.31 21.14 7.92
C THR A 99 -8.39 20.72 9.06
N SER A 100 -7.78 19.53 8.99
CA SER A 100 -6.84 19.05 10.01
C SER A 100 -5.49 19.79 9.93
N ALA A 101 -5.12 20.29 8.75
CA ALA A 101 -3.87 21.01 8.52
C ALA A 101 -3.81 22.40 9.23
N LYS A 102 -4.95 22.97 9.59
CA LYS A 102 -5.01 24.31 10.19
C LYS A 102 -4.97 24.35 11.73
N ASN A 103 -5.22 23.21 12.39
CA ASN A 103 -5.37 23.16 13.85
C ASN A 103 -4.36 22.27 14.58
N SER A 104 -3.45 21.62 13.87
CA SER A 104 -2.43 20.77 14.50
C SER A 104 -1.07 21.44 14.38
N GLY A 105 -0.34 21.56 15.49
CA GLY A 105 1.08 21.94 15.49
C GLY A 105 1.91 20.99 14.60
N PRO A 106 3.25 21.10 14.58
CA PRO A 106 4.14 20.47 13.59
C PRO A 106 4.13 18.94 13.50
N VAL A 107 3.25 18.27 14.22
CA VAL A 107 3.02 16.80 14.14
C VAL A 107 1.58 16.58 13.67
N MET A 108 1.38 16.53 12.35
CA MET A 108 0.12 16.04 11.79
C MET A 108 -0.06 14.58 12.21
N ASP A 109 -1.16 14.27 12.88
CA ASP A 109 -1.57 12.88 13.16
C ASP A 109 -2.15 12.26 11.88
N ASP A 110 -1.27 11.70 11.05
CA ASP A 110 -1.63 11.00 9.81
C ASP A 110 -2.25 9.60 10.09
N ASN A 111 -2.64 9.33 11.34
CA ASN A 111 -3.24 8.07 11.76
C ASN A 111 -4.78 8.08 11.71
N ALA A 112 -5.38 8.94 10.89
CA ALA A 112 -6.81 8.90 10.66
C ALA A 112 -7.18 7.59 9.95
N TYR A 113 -7.80 6.67 10.68
CA TYR A 113 -8.28 5.40 10.14
C TYR A 113 -9.44 5.61 9.19
N GLY A 114 -9.54 4.76 8.18
CA GLY A 114 -10.52 4.91 7.11
C GLY A 114 -11.07 3.58 6.61
N SER A 115 -11.90 3.65 5.58
CA SER A 115 -12.39 2.49 4.86
C SER A 115 -11.29 1.89 3.97
N PHE A 116 -11.55 0.72 3.43
CA PHE A 116 -10.68 0.08 2.42
C PHE A 116 -10.51 0.98 1.18
N GLU A 117 -11.60 1.57 0.69
CA GLU A 117 -11.60 2.45 -0.47
C GLU A 117 -10.80 3.72 -0.22
N GLU A 118 -10.90 4.30 0.98
CA GLU A 118 -10.12 5.46 1.37
C GLU A 118 -8.62 5.12 1.43
N ASP A 119 -8.25 3.92 1.92
CA ASP A 119 -6.85 3.48 1.93
C ASP A 119 -6.28 3.31 0.51
N VAL A 120 -7.07 2.79 -0.43
CA VAL A 120 -6.67 2.70 -1.84
C VAL A 120 -6.43 4.09 -2.43
N MET A 121 -7.39 5.00 -2.25
CA MET A 121 -7.36 6.33 -2.89
C MET A 121 -6.25 7.25 -2.34
N ARG A 122 -5.80 7.04 -1.10
CA ARG A 122 -4.70 7.82 -0.53
C ARG A 122 -3.31 7.38 -0.99
N ARG A 123 -3.15 6.18 -1.58
CA ARG A 123 -1.86 5.67 -2.05
C ARG A 123 -1.28 6.54 -3.15
N ASP A 124 0.01 6.38 -3.42
CA ASP A 124 0.72 7.19 -4.40
C ASP A 124 0.45 6.76 -5.85
N PHE A 125 0.84 5.54 -6.23
CA PHE A 125 0.79 5.05 -7.60
C PHE A 125 -0.15 3.87 -7.73
N THR A 126 -0.84 3.79 -8.88
CA THR A 126 -1.80 2.72 -9.20
C THR A 126 -1.17 1.33 -9.06
N ILE A 127 0.05 1.15 -9.54
CA ILE A 127 0.81 -0.11 -9.48
C ILE A 127 1.17 -0.56 -8.05
N ASN A 128 1.06 0.33 -7.07
CA ASN A 128 1.29 0.04 -5.65
C ASN A 128 -0.02 0.00 -4.84
N ALA A 129 -1.17 0.16 -5.50
CA ALA A 129 -2.49 0.12 -4.88
C ALA A 129 -3.28 -1.14 -5.27
N LEU A 130 -2.55 -2.21 -5.55
CA LEU A 130 -3.09 -3.54 -5.76
C LEU A 130 -3.15 -4.28 -4.43
N TYR A 131 -4.31 -4.85 -4.14
CA TYR A 131 -4.56 -5.63 -2.94
C TYR A 131 -4.85 -7.07 -3.34
N TYR A 132 -4.26 -8.01 -2.63
CA TYR A 132 -4.53 -9.43 -2.84
C TYR A 132 -5.26 -10.00 -1.63
N ASP A 133 -6.46 -10.49 -1.87
CA ASP A 133 -7.24 -11.25 -0.90
C ASP A 133 -6.81 -12.72 -0.97
N LEU A 134 -5.96 -13.11 -0.02
CA LEU A 134 -5.44 -14.47 0.04
C LEU A 134 -6.50 -15.49 0.44
N ILE A 135 -7.57 -15.07 1.11
CA ILE A 135 -8.67 -15.96 1.54
C ILE A 135 -9.55 -16.33 0.34
N ASN A 136 -9.86 -15.36 -0.51
CA ASN A 136 -10.70 -15.55 -1.69
C ASN A 136 -9.89 -15.77 -2.97
N ASP A 137 -8.57 -15.74 -2.91
CA ASP A 137 -7.63 -15.88 -4.03
C ASP A 137 -7.95 -14.92 -5.19
N GLU A 138 -8.09 -13.61 -4.86
CA GLU A 138 -8.45 -12.59 -5.84
C GLU A 138 -7.63 -11.30 -5.67
N ILE A 139 -7.34 -10.64 -6.81
CA ILE A 139 -6.75 -9.30 -6.80
C ILE A 139 -7.87 -8.26 -6.85
N ILE A 140 -7.79 -7.29 -5.94
CA ILE A 140 -8.69 -6.15 -5.90
C ILE A 140 -7.94 -4.94 -6.43
N ASP A 141 -8.40 -4.42 -7.56
CA ASP A 141 -7.88 -3.23 -8.24
C ASP A 141 -9.00 -2.21 -8.44
N LEU A 142 -8.93 -1.09 -7.72
CA LEU A 142 -9.92 -0.01 -7.81
C LEU A 142 -9.45 1.16 -8.68
N VAL A 143 -8.16 1.18 -9.08
CA VAL A 143 -7.53 2.35 -9.69
C VAL A 143 -6.83 2.06 -11.03
N GLY A 144 -6.95 0.82 -11.54
CA GLY A 144 -6.38 0.42 -12.83
C GLY A 144 -4.90 0.05 -12.78
N GLY A 145 -4.41 -0.38 -11.61
CA GLY A 145 -3.01 -0.74 -11.42
C GLY A 145 -2.55 -1.93 -12.25
N ILE A 146 -3.44 -2.92 -12.51
CA ILE A 146 -3.12 -4.07 -13.38
C ILE A 146 -2.86 -3.58 -14.81
N THR A 147 -3.77 -2.76 -15.35
CA THR A 147 -3.62 -2.20 -16.69
C THR A 147 -2.33 -1.36 -16.81
N ASP A 148 -1.99 -0.58 -15.79
CA ASP A 148 -0.76 0.20 -15.77
C ASP A 148 0.49 -0.70 -15.67
N LEU A 149 0.43 -1.85 -14.99
CA LEU A 149 1.50 -2.85 -15.00
C LEU A 149 1.70 -3.46 -16.38
N GLU A 150 0.63 -3.85 -17.05
CA GLU A 150 0.65 -4.42 -18.41
C GLU A 150 1.23 -3.42 -19.41
N ASN A 151 0.91 -2.13 -19.26
CA ASN A 151 1.41 -1.06 -20.12
C ASN A 151 2.78 -0.50 -19.70
N ASN A 152 3.43 -1.06 -18.67
CA ASN A 152 4.68 -0.56 -18.10
C ASN A 152 4.60 0.93 -17.76
N ALA A 153 3.48 1.38 -17.20
CA ALA A 153 3.19 2.77 -16.90
C ALA A 153 3.22 3.05 -15.40
N ILE A 154 3.78 4.20 -15.02
CA ILE A 154 3.71 4.75 -13.67
C ILE A 154 2.70 5.88 -13.69
N ARG A 155 1.56 5.66 -13.04
CA ARG A 155 0.47 6.62 -12.90
C ARG A 155 0.20 6.92 -11.44
N ILE A 156 0.05 8.20 -11.09
CA ILE A 156 -0.35 8.62 -9.75
C ILE A 156 -1.86 8.46 -9.56
N ILE A 157 -2.30 8.17 -8.35
CA ILE A 157 -3.72 8.11 -8.02
C ILE A 157 -4.21 9.54 -7.72
N GLY A 158 -5.16 10.03 -8.52
CA GLY A 158 -5.68 11.39 -8.44
C GLY A 158 -4.93 12.38 -9.31
N ASP A 159 -5.10 13.68 -9.05
CA ASP A 159 -4.50 14.76 -9.82
C ASP A 159 -3.01 14.95 -9.48
N PRO A 160 -2.09 14.86 -10.44
CA PRO A 160 -0.65 14.95 -10.18
C PRO A 160 -0.24 16.27 -9.52
N VAL A 161 -0.83 17.39 -9.95
CA VAL A 161 -0.50 18.72 -9.41
C VAL A 161 -0.82 18.79 -7.92
N LYS A 162 -2.02 18.33 -7.56
CA LYS A 162 -2.47 18.27 -6.17
C LYS A 162 -1.60 17.32 -5.35
N ARG A 163 -1.38 16.11 -5.87
CA ARG A 163 -0.66 15.04 -5.16
C ARG A 163 0.81 15.36 -4.93
N PHE A 164 1.46 16.06 -5.85
CA PHE A 164 2.86 16.49 -5.67
C PHE A 164 2.98 17.70 -4.74
N ARG A 165 1.97 18.57 -4.68
CA ARG A 165 1.93 19.65 -3.67
C ARG A 165 1.71 19.13 -2.26
N GLU A 166 0.87 18.09 -2.10
CA GLU A 166 0.66 17.42 -0.81
C GLU A 166 1.94 16.78 -0.27
N ASP A 167 2.70 16.12 -1.16
CA ASP A 167 3.95 15.42 -0.80
C ASP A 167 4.91 15.41 -2.00
N PRO A 168 5.86 16.35 -2.05
CA PRO A 168 6.86 16.41 -3.14
C PRO A 168 7.75 15.17 -3.25
N VAL A 169 7.89 14.37 -2.17
CA VAL A 169 8.66 13.12 -2.20
C VAL A 169 8.09 12.14 -3.23
N ARG A 170 6.80 12.25 -3.57
CA ARG A 170 6.18 11.42 -4.62
C ARG A 170 6.84 11.61 -5.98
N MET A 171 7.35 12.80 -6.32
CA MET A 171 8.12 13.01 -7.56
C MET A 171 9.39 12.16 -7.58
N LEU A 172 10.15 12.18 -6.50
CA LEU A 172 11.36 11.35 -6.36
C LEU A 172 11.02 9.85 -6.41
N ARG A 173 9.90 9.46 -5.81
CA ARG A 173 9.40 8.08 -5.86
C ARG A 173 9.03 7.66 -7.29
N ALA A 174 8.40 8.55 -8.09
CA ALA A 174 8.07 8.29 -9.50
C ALA A 174 9.34 8.03 -10.31
N ILE A 175 10.36 8.89 -10.18
CA ILE A 175 11.65 8.74 -10.85
C ILE A 175 12.35 7.44 -10.42
N ARG A 176 12.32 7.13 -9.11
CA ARG A 176 12.86 5.89 -8.58
C ARG A 176 12.17 4.65 -9.16
N PHE A 177 10.84 4.66 -9.28
CA PHE A 177 10.11 3.54 -9.89
C PHE A 177 10.41 3.43 -11.37
N LYS A 178 10.49 4.53 -12.11
CA LYS A 178 10.93 4.53 -13.50
C LYS A 178 12.27 3.82 -13.66
N ALA A 179 13.26 4.19 -12.86
CA ALA A 179 14.59 3.59 -12.90
C ALA A 179 14.59 2.11 -12.46
N LYS A 180 13.88 1.77 -11.37
CA LYS A 180 13.86 0.41 -10.79
C LYS A 180 13.10 -0.59 -11.66
N LEU A 181 11.98 -0.17 -12.24
CA LEU A 181 11.08 -1.06 -12.98
C LEU A 181 11.35 -1.06 -14.49
N GLY A 182 11.95 0.02 -15.02
CA GLY A 182 12.08 0.25 -16.45
C GLY A 182 10.78 0.74 -17.10
N PHE A 183 9.86 1.29 -16.30
CA PHE A 183 8.56 1.75 -16.73
C PHE A 183 8.59 3.20 -17.19
N ASN A 184 7.59 3.61 -17.96
CA ASN A 184 7.41 4.99 -18.38
C ASN A 184 6.55 5.76 -17.39
N LEU A 185 6.86 7.04 -17.19
CA LEU A 185 5.96 7.95 -16.48
C LEU A 185 4.77 8.28 -17.39
N ALA A 186 3.57 8.31 -16.85
CA ALA A 186 2.41 8.85 -17.55
C ALA A 186 2.65 10.32 -17.92
N ASP A 187 2.08 10.79 -19.04
CA ASP A 187 2.39 12.10 -19.61
C ASP A 187 2.11 13.26 -18.65
N ASP A 188 1.04 13.15 -17.86
CA ASP A 188 0.65 14.13 -16.86
C ASP A 188 1.66 14.24 -15.71
N ILE A 189 2.19 13.10 -15.24
CA ILE A 189 3.27 13.05 -14.25
C ILE A 189 4.55 13.66 -14.83
N SER A 190 4.93 13.25 -16.04
CA SER A 190 6.14 13.73 -16.70
C SER A 190 6.13 15.24 -16.86
N LYS A 191 5.02 15.81 -17.34
CA LYS A 191 4.82 17.25 -17.48
C LYS A 191 4.93 17.99 -16.15
N GLU A 192 4.31 17.47 -15.10
CA GLU A 192 4.32 18.14 -13.80
C GLU A 192 5.70 18.09 -13.12
N ILE A 193 6.43 16.98 -13.26
CA ILE A 193 7.81 16.90 -12.76
C ILE A 193 8.71 17.93 -13.46
N HIS A 194 8.60 18.10 -14.80
CA HIS A 194 9.37 19.11 -15.53
C HIS A 194 9.00 20.55 -15.15
N ARG A 195 7.74 20.77 -14.74
CA ARG A 195 7.28 22.09 -14.33
C ARG A 195 7.70 22.49 -12.93
N SER A 196 7.89 21.51 -12.06
CA SER A 196 8.12 21.72 -10.62
C SER A 196 9.58 21.51 -10.19
N GLY A 197 10.43 21.00 -11.10
CA GLY A 197 11.88 20.78 -10.92
C GLY A 197 12.65 21.86 -11.65
#